data_a0d3f3219a1c5237fe5ce832d3e86b37
#
_entry.id   a0d3f3219a1c5237fe5ce832d3e86b37
#
_cell.length_a   1.000
_cell.length_b   1.000
_cell.length_c   1.000
_cell.angle_alpha   90.00
_cell.angle_beta   90.00
_cell.angle_gamma   90.00
#
_symmetry.space_group_name_H-M   'P 1'
#
loop_
_entity.id
_entity.type
_entity.pdbx_description
1 polymer ?
#
loop_
_entity_poly.entity_id
_entity_poly.type
_entity_poly.pdbx_seq_one_letter_code
_entity_poly.pdbx_strand_id
1 'polypeptide(L)'
;MAGEAVTWGQACAFRLERMHLIEPLGPRSLRRVARDLGGIQAQVHSAAELQCAVRLDGLRPGAVERALYKTKSLVKTWMMRGTLHYLDPADLPVWASASATRRTWNKPYWQKAFGITDDDVDAALEIIPRALDGACLTREALADEVHRITRNAALDELMRAGWGSVLKIVAAEGRCASDRTKVATSPSSGPTSG
;
A
#
# COMPACT_ATOMS: atom_id res chain seq x y z
N MET A 1 1.69 27.38 33.63
CA MET A 1 2.83 27.66 32.71
C MET A 1 2.22 28.06 31.37
N ALA A 2 2.44 29.29 30.89
CA ALA A 2 2.02 29.72 29.56
C ALA A 2 2.87 28.94 28.55
N GLY A 3 2.23 28.13 27.70
CA GLY A 3 2.93 27.45 26.64
C GLY A 3 3.51 28.47 25.65
N GLU A 4 4.69 28.19 25.15
CA GLU A 4 5.32 29.00 24.11
C GLU A 4 4.51 28.92 22.83
N ALA A 5 4.07 30.04 22.29
CA ALA A 5 3.24 30.06 21.08
C ALA A 5 4.10 29.79 19.84
N VAL A 6 3.77 28.77 19.07
CA VAL A 6 4.43 28.45 17.81
C VAL A 6 3.78 29.24 16.68
N THR A 7 4.57 29.94 15.89
CA THR A 7 4.09 30.67 14.70
C THR A 7 3.85 29.70 13.52
N TRP A 8 3.00 30.11 12.59
CA TRP A 8 2.79 29.37 11.35
C TRP A 8 4.08 29.16 10.53
N GLY A 9 4.97 30.17 10.53
CA GLY A 9 6.27 30.05 9.87
C GLY A 9 7.14 28.95 10.47
N GLN A 10 7.22 28.88 11.81
CA GLN A 10 7.96 27.84 12.52
C GLN A 10 7.34 26.45 12.26
N ALA A 11 6.02 26.33 12.29
CA ALA A 11 5.34 25.06 12.01
C ALA A 11 5.58 24.61 10.56
N CYS A 12 5.56 25.53 9.58
CA CYS A 12 5.87 25.22 8.19
C CYS A 12 7.34 24.81 8.01
N ALA A 13 8.29 25.55 8.58
CA ALA A 13 9.71 25.24 8.51
C ALA A 13 10.00 23.84 9.07
N PHE A 14 9.47 23.54 10.26
CA PHE A 14 9.58 22.22 10.88
C PHE A 14 9.05 21.10 9.98
N ARG A 15 7.89 21.30 9.35
CA ARG A 15 7.30 20.30 8.44
C ARG A 15 8.15 20.09 7.20
N LEU A 16 8.63 21.15 6.56
CA LEU A 16 9.47 21.08 5.37
C LEU A 16 10.78 20.35 5.66
N GLU A 17 11.40 20.64 6.80
CA GLU A 17 12.61 19.95 7.27
C GLU A 17 12.35 18.45 7.47
N ARG A 18 11.30 18.09 8.22
CA ARG A 18 10.94 16.69 8.49
C ARG A 18 10.54 15.92 7.24
N MET A 19 10.09 16.62 6.22
CA MET A 19 9.73 16.05 4.92
C MET A 19 10.90 16.05 3.91
N HIS A 20 12.12 16.38 4.33
CA HIS A 20 13.32 16.44 3.48
C HIS A 20 13.18 17.35 2.25
N LEU A 21 12.49 18.50 2.42
CA LEU A 21 12.29 19.48 1.36
C LEU A 21 13.23 20.69 1.49
N ILE A 22 13.87 20.88 2.64
CA ILE A 22 14.91 21.91 2.85
C ILE A 22 16.29 21.30 2.60
N GLU A 23 16.55 20.14 3.19
CA GLU A 23 17.79 19.40 3.03
C GLU A 23 17.49 18.00 2.47
N PRO A 24 17.59 17.78 1.16
CA PRO A 24 17.42 16.47 0.56
C PRO A 24 18.43 15.47 1.10
N LEU A 25 17.98 14.22 1.21
CA LEU A 25 18.83 13.10 1.61
C LEU A 25 19.66 12.58 0.41
N GLY A 26 20.71 11.82 0.67
CA GLY A 26 21.44 11.15 -0.39
C GLY A 26 20.58 10.08 -1.11
N PRO A 27 20.98 9.67 -2.33
CA PRO A 27 20.15 8.88 -3.26
C PRO A 27 19.83 7.46 -2.78
N ARG A 28 20.55 6.97 -1.76
CA ARG A 28 20.33 5.64 -1.15
C ARG A 28 19.26 5.65 -0.06
N SER A 29 18.72 6.82 0.30
CA SER A 29 17.81 7.00 1.44
C SER A 29 16.33 6.84 1.07
N LEU A 30 15.99 6.19 -0.03
CA LEU A 30 14.61 6.05 -0.53
C LEU A 30 13.67 5.40 0.50
N ARG A 31 14.12 4.36 1.20
CA ARG A 31 13.35 3.74 2.30
C ARG A 31 13.09 4.72 3.43
N ARG A 32 14.10 5.51 3.80
CA ARG A 32 13.98 6.51 4.87
C ARG A 32 12.94 7.57 4.50
N VAL A 33 12.96 8.06 3.26
CA VAL A 33 11.91 9.00 2.78
C VAL A 33 10.53 8.38 2.90
N ALA A 34 10.35 7.12 2.50
CA ALA A 34 9.06 6.44 2.63
C ALA A 34 8.59 6.35 4.08
N ARG A 35 9.49 6.06 5.02
CA ARG A 35 9.17 5.97 6.46
C ARG A 35 8.85 7.32 7.06
N ASP A 36 9.70 8.32 6.81
CA ASP A 36 9.56 9.66 7.42
C ASP A 36 8.30 10.37 6.91
N LEU A 37 7.83 10.05 5.68
CA LEU A 37 6.56 10.52 5.13
C LEU A 37 5.34 9.69 5.58
N GLY A 38 5.56 8.54 6.21
CA GLY A 38 4.50 7.59 6.50
C GLY A 38 3.97 6.88 5.25
N GLY A 39 4.71 6.91 4.16
CA GLY A 39 4.38 6.37 2.84
C GLY A 39 4.34 7.43 1.75
N ILE A 40 4.76 7.04 0.56
CA ILE A 40 4.76 7.91 -0.63
C ILE A 40 3.48 7.61 -1.41
N GLN A 41 2.57 8.58 -1.52
CA GLN A 41 1.35 8.38 -2.29
C GLN A 41 1.68 8.07 -3.75
N ALA A 42 1.15 6.96 -4.28
CA ALA A 42 1.56 6.36 -5.54
C ALA A 42 0.38 6.03 -6.47
N GLN A 43 -0.70 6.81 -6.37
CA GLN A 43 -1.84 6.66 -7.26
C GLN A 43 -1.44 6.91 -8.72
N VAL A 44 -0.54 7.87 -8.93
CA VAL A 44 0.13 8.14 -10.20
C VAL A 44 1.63 7.90 -9.99
N HIS A 45 2.20 6.95 -10.73
CA HIS A 45 3.60 6.52 -10.56
C HIS A 45 4.59 7.67 -10.74
N SER A 46 4.45 8.46 -11.81
CA SER A 46 5.33 9.60 -12.08
C SER A 46 5.28 10.67 -10.97
N ALA A 47 4.12 10.90 -10.37
CA ALA A 47 4.00 11.81 -9.24
C ALA A 47 4.72 11.27 -7.99
N ALA A 48 4.70 9.95 -7.78
CA ALA A 48 5.45 9.32 -6.69
C ALA A 48 6.97 9.38 -6.94
N GLU A 49 7.43 9.19 -8.17
CA GLU A 49 8.84 9.37 -8.52
C GLU A 49 9.30 10.81 -8.28
N LEU A 50 8.48 11.81 -8.67
CA LEU A 50 8.77 13.21 -8.41
C LEU A 50 8.83 13.51 -6.92
N GLN A 51 7.91 12.97 -6.11
CA GLN A 51 7.97 13.08 -4.65
C GLN A 51 9.29 12.56 -4.08
N CYS A 52 9.83 11.48 -4.65
CA CYS A 52 11.14 10.95 -4.26
C CYS A 52 12.28 11.88 -4.74
N ALA A 53 12.21 12.33 -5.99
CA ALA A 53 13.28 13.11 -6.62
C ALA A 53 13.53 14.46 -5.93
N VAL A 54 12.48 15.13 -5.46
CA VAL A 54 12.62 16.40 -4.74
C VAL A 54 13.17 16.26 -3.31
N ARG A 55 13.30 15.03 -2.82
CA ARG A 55 13.77 14.70 -1.45
C ARG A 55 15.09 13.94 -1.42
N LEU A 56 15.56 13.53 -2.59
CA LEU A 56 16.77 12.70 -2.73
C LEU A 56 17.70 13.32 -3.76
N ASP A 57 18.78 13.91 -3.27
CA ASP A 57 19.79 14.45 -4.17
C ASP A 57 20.48 13.32 -4.95
N GLY A 58 20.60 13.51 -6.27
CA GLY A 58 21.22 12.54 -7.18
C GLY A 58 20.41 11.23 -7.36
N LEU A 59 19.10 11.21 -7.12
CA LEU A 59 18.25 10.06 -7.42
C LEU A 59 18.26 9.79 -8.94
N ARG A 60 18.68 8.57 -9.31
CA ARG A 60 18.75 8.18 -10.73
C ARG A 60 17.37 7.74 -11.26
N PRO A 61 17.04 8.00 -12.52
CA PRO A 61 15.87 7.43 -13.17
C PRO A 61 15.80 5.90 -12.97
N GLY A 62 14.60 5.37 -12.70
CA GLY A 62 14.37 3.95 -12.47
C GLY A 62 14.81 3.44 -11.08
N ALA A 63 15.29 4.32 -10.18
CA ALA A 63 15.66 3.89 -8.83
C ALA A 63 14.44 3.43 -8.01
N VAL A 64 13.32 4.12 -8.13
CA VAL A 64 12.05 3.74 -7.49
C VAL A 64 11.54 2.41 -8.03
N GLU A 65 11.55 2.22 -9.34
CA GLU A 65 11.20 0.94 -9.97
C GLU A 65 12.07 -0.21 -9.49
N ARG A 66 13.38 0.03 -9.39
CA ARG A 66 14.33 -0.96 -8.86
C ARG A 66 14.01 -1.32 -7.42
N ALA A 67 13.69 -0.32 -6.59
CA ALA A 67 13.33 -0.52 -5.19
C ALA A 67 12.04 -1.35 -5.05
N LEU A 68 11.06 -1.12 -5.90
CA LEU A 68 9.79 -1.86 -5.90
C LEU A 68 9.93 -3.29 -6.44
N TYR A 69 10.57 -3.46 -7.61
CA TYR A 69 10.43 -4.70 -8.39
C TYR A 69 11.69 -5.57 -8.42
N LYS A 70 12.87 -5.00 -8.12
CA LYS A 70 14.12 -5.76 -8.10
C LYS A 70 14.61 -6.04 -6.68
N THR A 71 14.84 -4.98 -5.89
CA THR A 71 15.39 -5.15 -4.54
C THR A 71 14.32 -5.37 -3.48
N LYS A 72 13.04 -5.14 -3.81
CA LYS A 72 11.89 -5.26 -2.89
C LYS A 72 12.08 -4.43 -1.61
N SER A 73 12.89 -3.37 -1.69
CA SER A 73 13.13 -2.45 -0.57
C SER A 73 11.99 -1.45 -0.35
N LEU A 74 11.07 -1.36 -1.29
CA LEU A 74 9.76 -0.74 -1.16
C LEU A 74 8.68 -1.73 -1.59
N VAL A 75 7.49 -1.56 -1.02
CA VAL A 75 6.28 -2.29 -1.41
C VAL A 75 5.21 -1.30 -1.85
N LYS A 76 4.48 -1.65 -2.90
CA LYS A 76 3.31 -0.91 -3.36
C LYS A 76 2.05 -1.60 -2.88
N THR A 77 1.20 -0.89 -2.16
CA THR A 77 -0.06 -1.46 -1.66
C THR A 77 -1.10 -0.37 -1.41
N TRP A 78 -2.36 -0.78 -1.22
CA TRP A 78 -3.43 0.12 -0.79
C TRP A 78 -3.39 0.26 0.72
N MET A 79 -3.15 1.46 1.21
CA MET A 79 -3.10 1.76 2.65
C MET A 79 -3.81 3.07 2.97
N MET A 80 -3.85 3.41 4.25
CA MET A 80 -4.45 4.62 4.81
C MET A 80 -5.95 4.72 4.48
N ARG A 81 -6.35 5.56 3.51
CA ARG A 81 -7.74 5.73 3.09
C ARG A 81 -8.08 4.97 1.81
N GLY A 82 -7.34 3.90 1.50
CA GLY A 82 -7.57 3.07 0.31
C GLY A 82 -6.93 3.62 -0.96
N THR A 83 -5.88 4.45 -0.83
CA THR A 83 -5.04 4.89 -1.94
C THR A 83 -3.74 4.09 -2.01
N LEU A 84 -3.15 3.99 -3.21
CA LEU A 84 -1.87 3.32 -3.40
C LEU A 84 -0.73 4.13 -2.78
N HIS A 85 0.15 3.44 -2.07
CA HIS A 85 1.36 4.01 -1.46
C HIS A 85 2.57 3.12 -1.70
N TYR A 86 3.74 3.71 -1.74
CA TYR A 86 5.01 3.01 -1.56
C TYR A 86 5.40 3.11 -0.09
N LEU A 87 5.61 1.96 0.53
CA LEU A 87 5.93 1.82 1.95
C LEU A 87 7.27 1.08 2.11
N ASP A 88 7.92 1.31 3.24
CA ASP A 88 8.94 0.37 3.72
C ASP A 88 8.25 -0.95 4.10
N PRO A 89 8.69 -2.12 3.59
CA PRO A 89 8.11 -3.40 3.97
C PRO A 89 8.06 -3.65 5.48
N ALA A 90 9.03 -3.13 6.23
CA ALA A 90 9.07 -3.27 7.69
C ALA A 90 7.93 -2.54 8.41
N ASP A 91 7.35 -1.50 7.79
CA ASP A 91 6.25 -0.73 8.38
C ASP A 91 4.87 -1.29 8.03
N LEU A 92 4.79 -2.29 7.13
CA LEU A 92 3.52 -2.91 6.68
C LEU A 92 2.65 -3.42 7.84
N PRO A 93 3.18 -4.14 8.85
CA PRO A 93 2.36 -4.62 9.97
C PRO A 93 1.71 -3.48 10.75
N VAL A 94 2.42 -2.37 10.93
CA VAL A 94 1.90 -1.19 11.63
C VAL A 94 0.76 -0.56 10.83
N TRP A 95 0.95 -0.38 9.53
CA TRP A 95 -0.07 0.20 8.65
C TRP A 95 -1.28 -0.72 8.47
N ALA A 96 -1.08 -2.03 8.39
CA ALA A 96 -2.16 -3.00 8.36
C ALA A 96 -2.99 -2.96 9.65
N SER A 97 -2.34 -2.96 10.81
CA SER A 97 -3.01 -2.84 12.11
C SER A 97 -3.81 -1.53 12.22
N ALA A 98 -3.25 -0.40 11.79
CA ALA A 98 -3.93 0.88 11.76
C ALA A 98 -5.13 0.88 10.78
N SER A 99 -5.00 0.25 9.63
CA SER A 99 -6.07 0.15 8.62
C SER A 99 -7.21 -0.75 9.09
N ALA A 100 -6.90 -1.84 9.77
CA ALA A 100 -7.86 -2.78 10.33
C ALA A 100 -8.80 -2.13 11.36
N THR A 101 -8.38 -1.07 12.04
CA THR A 101 -9.26 -0.34 12.97
C THR A 101 -10.42 0.36 12.27
N ARG A 102 -10.31 0.67 11.00
CA ARG A 102 -11.32 1.42 10.26
C ARG A 102 -12.39 0.56 9.61
N ARG A 103 -12.07 -0.67 9.20
CA ARG A 103 -12.96 -1.68 8.55
C ARG A 103 -14.21 -1.10 7.88
N THR A 104 -14.00 -0.16 6.96
CA THR A 104 -15.10 0.54 6.28
C THR A 104 -15.95 -0.42 5.45
N TRP A 105 -15.38 -1.52 5.01
CA TRP A 105 -16.07 -2.58 4.24
C TRP A 105 -17.12 -3.35 5.04
N ASN A 106 -17.08 -3.30 6.38
CA ASN A 106 -18.13 -3.87 7.24
C ASN A 106 -19.31 -2.91 7.46
N LYS A 107 -19.31 -1.75 6.80
CA LYS A 107 -20.38 -0.78 6.94
C LYS A 107 -21.46 -0.99 5.86
N PRO A 108 -22.76 -1.02 6.23
CA PRO A 108 -23.84 -1.27 5.28
C PRO A 108 -23.85 -0.34 4.06
N TYR A 109 -23.49 0.94 4.25
CA TYR A 109 -23.43 1.89 3.14
C TYR A 109 -22.34 1.53 2.13
N TRP A 110 -21.20 1.01 2.60
CA TRP A 110 -20.08 0.61 1.76
C TRP A 110 -20.41 -0.68 1.00
N GLN A 111 -20.95 -1.66 1.71
CA GLN A 111 -21.38 -2.95 1.12
C GLN A 111 -22.42 -2.72 0.02
N LYS A 112 -23.42 -1.87 0.29
CA LYS A 112 -24.43 -1.49 -0.71
C LYS A 112 -23.82 -0.76 -1.91
N ALA A 113 -22.87 0.13 -1.69
CA ALA A 113 -22.23 0.89 -2.77
C ALA A 113 -21.37 0.02 -3.72
N PHE A 114 -20.80 -1.07 -3.21
CA PHE A 114 -19.95 -1.96 -3.98
C PHE A 114 -20.58 -3.32 -4.30
N GLY A 115 -21.80 -3.57 -3.86
CA GLY A 115 -22.51 -4.84 -4.08
C GLY A 115 -21.81 -6.04 -3.44
N ILE A 116 -21.14 -5.85 -2.30
CA ILE A 116 -20.36 -6.88 -1.61
C ILE A 116 -21.05 -7.26 -0.29
N THR A 117 -21.00 -8.53 0.07
CA THR A 117 -21.54 -9.07 1.33
C THR A 117 -20.40 -9.38 2.32
N ASP A 118 -20.77 -9.66 3.58
CA ASP A 118 -19.78 -10.13 4.58
C ASP A 118 -19.17 -11.46 4.14
N ASP A 119 -19.96 -12.38 3.60
CA ASP A 119 -19.47 -13.67 3.10
C ASP A 119 -18.46 -13.49 1.95
N ASP A 120 -18.67 -12.51 1.06
CA ASP A 120 -17.72 -12.20 -0.01
C ASP A 120 -16.41 -11.62 0.55
N VAL A 121 -16.50 -10.80 1.60
CA VAL A 121 -15.31 -10.27 2.30
C VAL A 121 -14.51 -11.39 2.95
N ASP A 122 -15.18 -12.27 3.68
CA ASP A 122 -14.54 -13.40 4.36
C ASP A 122 -13.91 -14.37 3.35
N ALA A 123 -14.61 -14.69 2.28
CA ALA A 123 -14.09 -15.50 1.18
C ALA A 123 -12.84 -14.85 0.54
N ALA A 124 -12.87 -13.54 0.29
CA ALA A 124 -11.74 -12.82 -0.28
C ALA A 124 -10.52 -12.83 0.66
N LEU A 125 -10.73 -12.61 1.96
CA LEU A 125 -9.66 -12.62 2.96
C LEU A 125 -9.03 -14.00 3.15
N GLU A 126 -9.75 -15.07 2.92
CA GLU A 126 -9.23 -16.43 2.98
C GLU A 126 -8.55 -16.85 1.66
N ILE A 127 -9.25 -16.68 0.53
CA ILE A 127 -8.87 -17.32 -0.73
C ILE A 127 -7.79 -16.54 -1.48
N ILE A 128 -7.85 -15.19 -1.48
CA ILE A 128 -6.88 -14.39 -2.24
C ILE A 128 -5.44 -14.61 -1.76
N PRO A 129 -5.12 -14.59 -0.44
CA PRO A 129 -3.77 -14.90 0.02
C PRO A 129 -3.31 -16.31 -0.38
N ARG A 130 -4.22 -17.30 -0.34
CA ARG A 130 -3.92 -18.69 -0.74
C ARG A 130 -3.63 -18.80 -2.24
N ALA A 131 -4.42 -18.11 -3.08
CA ALA A 131 -4.20 -18.07 -4.53
C ALA A 131 -2.90 -17.35 -4.91
N LEU A 132 -2.41 -16.47 -4.06
CA LEU A 132 -1.15 -15.74 -4.24
C LEU A 132 0.05 -16.40 -3.58
N ASP A 133 -0.12 -17.51 -2.86
CA ASP A 133 0.98 -18.18 -2.16
C ASP A 133 2.03 -18.69 -3.16
N GLY A 134 3.25 -18.14 -3.06
CA GLY A 134 4.32 -18.39 -4.01
C GLY A 134 4.10 -17.86 -5.42
N ALA A 135 3.00 -17.14 -5.68
CA ALA A 135 2.60 -16.64 -6.99
C ALA A 135 2.56 -15.11 -7.07
N CYS A 136 2.72 -14.60 -8.29
CA CYS A 136 2.53 -13.20 -8.63
C CYS A 136 1.64 -13.14 -9.88
N LEU A 137 0.36 -12.84 -9.69
CA LEU A 137 -0.68 -12.96 -10.71
C LEU A 137 -1.12 -11.59 -11.22
N THR A 138 -1.56 -11.52 -12.47
CA THR A 138 -2.35 -10.37 -12.94
C THR A 138 -3.71 -10.38 -12.23
N ARG A 139 -4.44 -9.27 -12.30
CA ARG A 139 -5.78 -9.21 -11.71
C ARG A 139 -6.71 -10.26 -12.33
N GLU A 140 -6.65 -10.40 -13.64
CA GLU A 140 -7.44 -11.35 -14.41
C GLU A 140 -7.11 -12.79 -14.01
N ALA A 141 -5.82 -13.14 -13.98
CA ALA A 141 -5.38 -14.47 -13.57
C ALA A 141 -5.74 -14.78 -12.11
N LEU A 142 -5.69 -13.77 -11.23
CA LEU A 142 -6.12 -13.93 -9.84
C LEU A 142 -7.64 -14.14 -9.75
N ALA A 143 -8.43 -13.39 -10.52
CA ALA A 143 -9.88 -13.57 -10.58
C ALA A 143 -10.25 -14.97 -11.10
N ASP A 144 -9.57 -15.44 -12.15
CA ASP A 144 -9.76 -16.80 -12.67
C ASP A 144 -9.45 -17.87 -11.59
N GLU A 145 -8.36 -17.71 -10.88
CA GLU A 145 -7.96 -18.64 -9.81
C GLU A 145 -8.94 -18.64 -8.64
N VAL A 146 -9.37 -17.44 -8.19
CA VAL A 146 -10.38 -17.29 -7.12
C VAL A 146 -11.70 -17.90 -7.57
N HIS A 147 -12.15 -17.66 -8.82
CA HIS A 147 -13.35 -18.27 -9.39
C HIS A 147 -13.25 -19.80 -9.43
N ARG A 148 -12.09 -20.33 -9.85
CA ARG A 148 -11.84 -21.78 -9.90
C ARG A 148 -12.02 -22.43 -8.52
N ILE A 149 -11.58 -21.75 -7.46
CA ILE A 149 -11.64 -22.27 -6.09
C ILE A 149 -13.04 -22.10 -5.50
N THR A 150 -13.64 -20.92 -5.63
CA THR A 150 -14.88 -20.56 -4.90
C THR A 150 -16.16 -20.86 -5.67
N ARG A 151 -16.11 -20.88 -7.01
CA ARG A 151 -17.27 -20.89 -7.90
C ARG A 151 -18.26 -19.74 -7.63
N ASN A 152 -17.81 -18.68 -6.97
CA ASN A 152 -18.61 -17.51 -6.63
C ASN A 152 -18.55 -16.48 -7.78
N ALA A 153 -19.63 -16.36 -8.55
CA ALA A 153 -19.70 -15.46 -9.69
C ALA A 153 -19.73 -13.97 -9.25
N ALA A 154 -20.32 -13.67 -8.09
CA ALA A 154 -20.36 -12.30 -7.58
C ALA A 154 -18.96 -11.82 -7.19
N LEU A 155 -18.19 -12.66 -6.52
CA LEU A 155 -16.80 -12.35 -6.16
C LEU A 155 -15.92 -12.19 -7.41
N ASP A 156 -16.11 -13.03 -8.44
CA ASP A 156 -15.41 -12.91 -9.73
C ASP A 156 -15.68 -11.57 -10.40
N GLU A 157 -16.94 -11.16 -10.48
CA GLU A 157 -17.34 -9.86 -11.04
C GLU A 157 -16.72 -8.69 -10.26
N LEU A 158 -16.77 -8.73 -8.93
CA LEU A 158 -16.17 -7.73 -8.06
C LEU A 158 -14.64 -7.62 -8.24
N MET A 159 -13.95 -8.74 -8.43
CA MET A 159 -12.51 -8.75 -8.66
C MET A 159 -12.12 -8.16 -10.03
N ARG A 160 -12.96 -8.38 -11.06
CA ARG A 160 -12.76 -7.81 -12.40
C ARG A 160 -13.16 -6.34 -12.47
N ALA A 161 -14.04 -5.88 -11.59
CA ALA A 161 -14.44 -4.48 -11.51
C ALA A 161 -13.23 -3.55 -11.32
N GLY A 162 -13.16 -2.48 -12.10
CA GLY A 162 -11.96 -1.66 -12.31
C GLY A 162 -11.34 -1.00 -11.08
N TRP A 163 -12.05 -0.88 -9.97
CA TRP A 163 -11.59 -0.12 -8.79
C TRP A 163 -10.86 -0.96 -7.74
N GLY A 164 -10.73 -2.27 -7.92
CA GLY A 164 -10.00 -3.14 -7.00
C GLY A 164 -10.54 -3.13 -5.57
N SER A 165 -11.85 -2.98 -5.39
CA SER A 165 -12.50 -2.86 -4.07
C SER A 165 -12.15 -4.02 -3.15
N VAL A 166 -12.24 -5.24 -3.65
CA VAL A 166 -11.91 -6.47 -2.91
C VAL A 166 -10.42 -6.53 -2.55
N LEU A 167 -9.52 -6.22 -3.51
CA LEU A 167 -8.08 -6.21 -3.26
C LEU A 167 -7.66 -5.18 -2.21
N LYS A 168 -8.39 -4.04 -2.11
CA LYS A 168 -8.15 -3.04 -1.07
C LYS A 168 -8.42 -3.58 0.34
N ILE A 169 -9.44 -4.44 0.48
CA ILE A 169 -9.77 -5.08 1.75
C ILE A 169 -8.61 -6.00 2.16
N VAL A 170 -8.20 -6.89 1.25
CA VAL A 170 -7.11 -7.85 1.50
C VAL A 170 -5.78 -7.13 1.75
N ALA A 171 -5.52 -6.04 1.03
CA ALA A 171 -4.34 -5.20 1.25
C ALA A 171 -4.38 -4.47 2.60
N ALA A 172 -5.55 -3.95 3.00
CA ALA A 172 -5.71 -3.26 4.29
C ALA A 172 -5.47 -4.20 5.49
N GLU A 173 -5.74 -5.50 5.33
CA GLU A 173 -5.38 -6.55 6.29
C GLU A 173 -3.91 -7.01 6.16
N GLY A 174 -3.11 -6.35 5.31
CA GLY A 174 -1.70 -6.67 5.11
C GLY A 174 -1.42 -7.97 4.37
N ARG A 175 -2.42 -8.55 3.70
CA ARG A 175 -2.33 -9.89 3.10
C ARG A 175 -1.93 -9.91 1.64
N CYS A 176 -1.98 -8.77 0.94
CA CYS A 176 -1.49 -8.68 -0.44
C CYS A 176 -0.84 -7.33 -0.74
N ALA A 177 0.01 -7.32 -1.75
CA ALA A 177 0.67 -6.14 -2.27
C ALA A 177 0.62 -6.13 -3.80
N SER A 178 0.79 -4.95 -4.40
CA SER A 178 0.79 -4.79 -5.85
C SER A 178 2.22 -4.82 -6.40
N ASP A 179 2.47 -5.63 -7.41
CA ASP A 179 3.61 -5.51 -8.33
C ASP A 179 3.15 -4.65 -9.53
N ARG A 180 3.95 -4.45 -10.57
CA ARG A 180 3.64 -3.55 -11.71
C ARG A 180 2.18 -3.67 -12.17
N THR A 181 1.85 -4.82 -12.73
CA THR A 181 0.50 -5.17 -13.19
C THR A 181 -0.04 -6.41 -12.48
N LYS A 182 0.62 -6.85 -11.41
CA LYS A 182 0.34 -8.10 -10.71
C LYS A 182 0.10 -7.86 -9.23
N VAL A 183 -0.50 -8.83 -8.58
CA VAL A 183 -0.73 -8.89 -7.14
C VAL A 183 0.03 -10.08 -6.58
N ALA A 184 0.61 -9.92 -5.41
CA ALA A 184 1.32 -10.97 -4.67
C ALA A 184 0.98 -10.91 -3.18
N THR A 185 1.32 -11.95 -2.42
CA THR A 185 1.29 -11.87 -0.96
C THR A 185 2.20 -10.77 -0.47
N SER A 186 1.81 -10.10 0.61
CA SER A 186 2.70 -9.15 1.27
C SER A 186 3.95 -9.88 1.76
N PRO A 187 5.14 -9.27 1.64
CA PRO A 187 6.33 -9.87 2.21
C PRO A 187 6.12 -10.07 3.70
N SER A 188 6.17 -11.33 4.15
CA SER A 188 6.13 -11.63 5.56
C SER A 188 7.36 -11.01 6.23
N SER A 189 7.16 -10.32 7.33
CA SER A 189 8.24 -10.06 8.27
C SER A 189 8.69 -11.42 8.80
N GLY A 190 9.65 -12.04 8.13
CA GLY A 190 10.30 -13.22 8.65
C GLY A 190 10.87 -12.91 10.05
N PRO A 191 10.96 -13.90 10.95
CA PRO A 191 11.56 -13.67 12.24
C PRO A 191 12.98 -13.15 12.00
N THR A 192 13.27 -11.99 12.57
CA THR A 192 14.63 -11.51 12.71
C THR A 192 15.35 -12.54 13.59
N SER A 193 16.07 -13.46 12.96
CA SER A 193 17.06 -14.27 13.67
C SER A 193 18.09 -13.30 14.23
N GLY A 194 18.13 -13.25 15.58
CA GLY A 194 19.05 -12.46 16.37
C GLY A 194 20.53 -12.79 16.18
#